data_998fc48c1b25d556d1d4a8b7932db2a1
#
_entry.id   998fc48c1b25d556d1d4a8b7932db2a1
#
_cell.length_a   1.000
_cell.length_b   1.000
_cell.length_c   1.000
_cell.angle_alpha   90.00
_cell.angle_beta   90.00
_cell.angle_gamma   90.00
#
_symmetry.space_group_name_H-M   'P 1'
#
loop_
_entity.id
_entity.type
_entity.pdbx_description
1 polymer ?
#
loop_
_entity_poly.entity_id
_entity_poly.type
_entity_poly.pdbx_seq_one_letter_code
_entity_poly.pdbx_strand_id
1 'polypeptide(L)'
;MSFGKAKIYFDGSHYIAIPKENFPRKKVKSGKKRKTVSEEKEIFERAYKDSKKLPRNERNEFINEKLIETILDTEKRTDFINQNNERKRNNNIKRNVRLMRKIRLQEWNYFCTFTYSDEILSPDDFREKLLNTLKHMVNRKGWKYIGAFERSPKNERLHFHGIFYIPNMIGELQETKDYNTTTCRMQTTYQNTHFLKQFGRNDFKKIYTDEDICNSVRYLIKYIEKSGERLCYGGKLPTYFISDILDEDILCPYGIEDKKAILYDRFMCFDEGTYMGTVSKETIKEMPKSN
;
A
#
# COMPACT_ATOMS: atom_id res chain seq x y z
N MET A 1 15.85 0.12 -35.47
CA MET A 1 15.10 0.42 -34.22
C MET A 1 15.59 -0.55 -33.17
N SER A 2 16.19 -0.06 -32.10
CA SER A 2 16.51 -0.91 -30.96
C SER A 2 15.32 -0.92 -30.00
N PHE A 3 14.77 -2.09 -29.72
CA PHE A 3 13.75 -2.24 -28.70
C PHE A 3 14.45 -2.54 -27.39
N GLY A 4 14.49 -1.57 -26.51
CA GLY A 4 15.03 -1.77 -25.16
C GLY A 4 13.95 -2.18 -24.18
N LYS A 5 14.15 -3.26 -23.42
CA LYS A 5 13.21 -3.64 -22.33
C LYS A 5 13.10 -2.51 -21.32
N ALA A 6 11.88 -2.04 -21.08
CA ALA A 6 11.56 -1.02 -20.10
C ALA A 6 10.60 -1.56 -19.02
N LYS A 7 10.71 -0.99 -17.82
CA LYS A 7 9.70 -1.17 -16.78
C LYS A 7 8.65 -0.10 -16.94
N ILE A 8 7.41 -0.52 -17.09
CA ILE A 8 6.29 0.39 -17.27
C ILE A 8 5.46 0.42 -15.99
N TYR A 9 5.34 1.60 -15.41
CA TYR A 9 4.48 1.86 -14.26
C TYR A 9 3.26 2.64 -14.70
N PHE A 10 2.17 2.48 -13.99
CA PHE A 10 0.97 3.29 -14.16
C PHE A 10 0.66 4.01 -12.84
N ASP A 11 0.59 5.34 -12.86
CA ASP A 11 0.30 6.15 -11.67
C ASP A 11 -1.18 6.52 -11.51
N GLY A 12 -1.99 6.17 -12.50
CA GLY A 12 -3.43 6.42 -12.53
C GLY A 12 -3.85 7.49 -13.53
N SER A 13 -2.90 8.27 -14.04
CA SER A 13 -3.11 9.24 -15.10
C SER A 13 -2.21 8.99 -16.30
N HIS A 14 -0.96 8.62 -16.04
CA HIS A 14 0.07 8.44 -17.08
C HIS A 14 0.86 7.16 -16.88
N TYR A 15 1.44 6.65 -17.94
CA TYR A 15 2.41 5.56 -17.91
C TYR A 15 3.82 6.12 -17.84
N ILE A 16 4.68 5.48 -17.05
CA ILE A 16 6.08 5.86 -16.85
C ILE A 16 6.96 4.74 -17.34
N ALA A 17 7.69 4.95 -18.42
CA ALA A 17 8.63 3.98 -18.96
C ALA A 17 10.05 4.27 -18.44
N ILE A 18 10.69 3.25 -17.88
CA ILE A 18 12.05 3.34 -17.34
C ILE A 18 12.87 2.24 -17.98
N PRO A 19 13.95 2.60 -18.71
CA PRO A 19 14.79 1.62 -19.37
C PRO A 19 15.34 0.61 -18.36
N LYS A 20 15.35 -0.63 -18.76
CA LYS A 20 16.03 -1.68 -18.00
C LYS A 20 17.51 -1.62 -18.33
N GLU A 21 18.23 -0.71 -17.72
CA GLU A 21 19.68 -0.67 -17.86
C GLU A 21 20.28 -1.96 -17.29
N ASN A 22 21.07 -2.63 -18.12
CA ASN A 22 21.86 -3.79 -17.71
C ASN A 22 23.06 -3.36 -16.87
N PHE A 23 22.87 -2.47 -15.89
CA PHE A 23 23.92 -2.25 -14.92
C PHE A 23 24.01 -3.50 -14.04
N PRO A 24 25.19 -4.12 -13.95
CA PRO A 24 25.38 -5.18 -12.98
C PRO A 24 25.02 -4.58 -11.62
N ARG A 25 23.97 -5.08 -10.99
CA ARG A 25 23.65 -4.73 -9.60
C ARG A 25 24.95 -4.91 -8.84
N LYS A 26 25.56 -3.82 -8.34
CA LYS A 26 26.69 -3.92 -7.44
C LYS A 26 26.25 -4.93 -6.38
N LYS A 27 26.81 -6.15 -6.42
CA LYS A 27 26.57 -7.16 -5.37
C LYS A 27 26.89 -6.43 -4.08
N VAL A 28 25.86 -6.11 -3.30
CA VAL A 28 26.05 -5.59 -1.96
C VAL A 28 26.84 -6.67 -1.27
N LYS A 29 28.13 -6.40 -1.01
CA LYS A 29 29.00 -7.33 -0.31
C LYS A 29 28.22 -7.75 0.95
N SER A 30 27.80 -9.00 1.01
CA SER A 30 27.20 -9.60 2.18
C SER A 30 28.24 -9.53 3.29
N GLY A 31 28.15 -8.54 4.17
CA GLY A 31 29.17 -8.30 5.18
C GLY A 31 29.21 -6.86 5.70
N LYS A 32 28.40 -5.93 5.19
CA LYS A 32 28.20 -4.69 5.92
C LYS A 32 27.45 -5.03 7.21
N LYS A 33 28.19 -5.11 8.34
CA LYS A 33 27.61 -5.04 9.67
C LYS A 33 26.50 -3.99 9.62
N ARG A 34 25.28 -4.35 10.04
CA ARG A 34 24.21 -3.37 10.21
C ARG A 34 24.80 -2.21 10.98
N LYS A 35 24.84 -1.01 10.37
CA LYS A 35 25.26 0.19 11.11
C LYS A 35 24.40 0.24 12.37
N THR A 36 25.00 0.18 13.52
CA THR A 36 24.33 0.47 14.79
C THR A 36 23.58 1.78 14.61
N VAL A 37 22.31 1.76 14.93
CA VAL A 37 21.48 2.97 14.84
C VAL A 37 22.08 3.93 15.89
N SER A 38 22.34 5.18 15.54
CA SER A 38 22.85 6.15 16.50
C SER A 38 21.79 6.43 17.56
N GLU A 39 22.24 6.73 18.76
CA GLU A 39 21.38 7.00 19.91
C GLU A 39 20.37 8.12 19.62
N GLU A 40 20.83 9.21 19.01
CA GLU A 40 19.95 10.34 18.61
C GLU A 40 18.82 9.90 17.71
N LYS A 41 19.12 8.94 16.82
CA LYS A 41 18.12 8.41 15.90
C LYS A 41 17.10 7.52 16.61
N GLU A 42 17.52 6.75 17.61
CA GLU A 42 16.59 5.93 18.41
C GLU A 42 15.68 6.81 19.24
N ILE A 43 16.23 7.86 19.88
CA ILE A 43 15.45 8.86 20.62
C ILE A 43 14.44 9.54 19.70
N PHE A 44 14.89 10.00 18.52
CA PHE A 44 14.01 10.61 17.53
C PHE A 44 12.86 9.67 17.12
N GLU A 45 13.15 8.40 16.79
CA GLU A 45 12.13 7.43 16.36
C GLU A 45 11.09 7.17 17.46
N ARG A 46 11.53 7.07 18.71
CA ARG A 46 10.66 6.91 19.88
C ARG A 46 9.80 8.15 20.08
N ALA A 47 10.42 9.33 20.19
CA ALA A 47 9.73 10.60 20.39
C ALA A 47 8.74 10.91 19.24
N TYR A 48 9.13 10.62 17.99
CA TYR A 48 8.24 10.75 16.84
C TYR A 48 7.01 9.83 16.93
N LYS A 49 7.17 8.60 17.43
CA LYS A 49 6.06 7.66 17.64
C LYS A 49 5.12 8.16 18.73
N ASP A 50 5.66 8.61 19.85
CA ASP A 50 4.88 9.04 21.02
C ASP A 50 4.11 10.34 20.74
N SER A 51 4.69 11.25 19.98
CA SER A 51 4.07 12.53 19.58
C SER A 51 3.26 12.46 18.29
N LYS A 52 2.98 11.28 17.76
CA LYS A 52 2.33 11.11 16.45
C LYS A 52 0.94 11.76 16.34
N LYS A 53 0.20 11.88 17.46
CA LYS A 53 -1.12 12.50 17.52
C LYS A 53 -1.07 14.02 17.60
N LEU A 54 0.07 14.61 17.93
CA LEU A 54 0.26 16.05 18.07
C LEU A 54 0.33 16.73 16.69
N PRO A 55 -0.11 18.01 16.59
CA PRO A 55 0.17 18.88 15.47
C PRO A 55 1.70 18.95 15.19
N ARG A 56 2.07 19.30 13.95
CA ARG A 56 3.47 19.27 13.52
C ARG A 56 4.40 20.13 14.41
N ASN A 57 3.94 21.33 14.79
CA ASN A 57 4.75 22.24 15.58
C ASN A 57 4.99 21.68 16.99
N GLU A 58 3.94 21.29 17.69
CA GLU A 58 4.02 20.68 19.02
C GLU A 58 4.83 19.37 19.01
N ARG A 59 4.73 18.59 17.94
CA ARG A 59 5.55 17.39 17.75
C ARG A 59 7.02 17.73 17.65
N ASN A 60 7.37 18.76 16.89
CA ASN A 60 8.76 19.18 16.75
C ASN A 60 9.33 19.69 18.07
N GLU A 61 8.55 20.41 18.85
CA GLU A 61 8.91 20.87 20.20
C GLU A 61 9.14 19.67 21.13
N PHE A 62 8.21 18.73 21.16
CA PHE A 62 8.35 17.50 21.95
C PHE A 62 9.62 16.70 21.59
N ILE A 63 9.89 16.54 20.27
CA ILE A 63 11.11 15.84 19.82
C ILE A 63 12.36 16.64 20.19
N ASN A 64 12.31 17.96 20.06
CA ASN A 64 13.42 18.83 20.43
C ASN A 64 13.77 18.70 21.91
N GLU A 65 12.79 18.68 22.81
CA GLU A 65 13.00 18.47 24.25
C GLU A 65 13.68 17.13 24.55
N LYS A 66 13.27 16.04 23.86
CA LYS A 66 13.87 14.71 24.07
C LYS A 66 15.30 14.58 23.54
N LEU A 67 15.74 15.48 22.66
CA LEU A 67 17.06 15.45 22.05
C LEU A 67 18.03 16.46 22.70
N ILE A 68 17.60 17.29 23.67
CA ILE A 68 18.44 18.32 24.30
C ILE A 68 19.70 17.73 24.92
N GLU A 69 19.59 16.61 25.63
CA GLU A 69 20.72 15.98 26.32
C GLU A 69 21.69 15.30 25.33
N THR A 70 21.23 14.87 24.19
CA THR A 70 22.04 14.13 23.22
C THR A 70 22.66 15.02 22.15
N ILE A 71 21.97 16.11 21.77
CA ILE A 71 22.46 17.11 20.82
C ILE A 71 22.35 18.48 21.49
N LEU A 72 23.43 18.91 22.11
CA LEU A 72 23.49 20.18 22.90
C LEU A 72 23.31 21.43 22.02
N ASP A 73 23.87 21.39 20.81
CA ASP A 73 23.83 22.49 19.86
C ASP A 73 22.42 22.61 19.25
N THR A 74 21.79 23.76 19.45
CA THR A 74 20.40 24.02 19.04
C THR A 74 20.25 24.04 17.53
N GLU A 75 21.20 24.56 16.78
CA GLU A 75 21.14 24.60 15.30
C GLU A 75 21.27 23.20 14.74
N LYS A 76 22.26 22.43 15.17
CA LYS A 76 22.45 21.04 14.76
C LYS A 76 21.24 20.15 15.13
N ARG A 77 20.62 20.38 16.29
CA ARG A 77 19.44 19.65 16.73
C ARG A 77 18.24 19.95 15.84
N THR A 78 18.04 21.23 15.50
CA THR A 78 16.97 21.66 14.59
C THR A 78 17.16 21.05 13.19
N ASP A 79 18.36 21.08 12.66
CA ASP A 79 18.69 20.48 11.37
C ASP A 79 18.49 18.97 11.38
N PHE A 80 18.90 18.29 12.44
CA PHE A 80 18.70 16.85 12.61
C PHE A 80 17.20 16.49 12.61
N ILE A 81 16.36 17.25 13.32
CA ILE A 81 14.91 17.08 13.37
C ILE A 81 14.32 17.28 11.96
N ASN A 82 14.70 18.36 11.28
CA ASN A 82 14.19 18.67 9.93
C ASN A 82 14.56 17.59 8.91
N GLN A 83 15.80 17.14 8.87
CA GLN A 83 16.27 16.07 7.98
C GLN A 83 15.53 14.75 8.23
N ASN A 84 15.30 14.39 9.50
CA ASN A 84 14.59 13.17 9.83
C ASN A 84 13.09 13.26 9.53
N ASN A 85 12.47 14.42 9.73
CA ASN A 85 11.08 14.67 9.33
C ASN A 85 10.92 14.59 7.81
N GLU A 86 11.84 15.18 7.05
CA GLU A 86 11.84 15.09 5.59
C GLU A 86 12.03 13.64 5.12
N ARG A 87 12.95 12.90 5.73
CA ARG A 87 13.11 11.46 5.48
C ARG A 87 11.82 10.70 5.73
N LYS A 88 11.11 10.96 6.83
CA LYS A 88 9.80 10.33 7.14
C LYS A 88 8.76 10.66 6.07
N ARG A 89 8.67 11.93 5.67
CA ARG A 89 7.77 12.40 4.61
C ARG A 89 8.07 11.68 3.29
N ASN A 90 9.33 11.65 2.87
CA ASN A 90 9.76 11.01 1.62
C ASN A 90 9.48 9.51 1.64
N ASN A 91 9.71 8.83 2.77
CA ASN A 91 9.39 7.42 2.92
C ASN A 91 7.86 7.15 2.79
N ASN A 92 7.03 8.03 3.33
CA ASN A 92 5.58 7.94 3.19
C ASN A 92 5.14 8.13 1.73
N ILE A 93 5.68 9.15 1.05
CA ILE A 93 5.41 9.39 -0.37
C ILE A 93 5.78 8.16 -1.21
N LYS A 94 7.00 7.64 -1.04
CA LYS A 94 7.47 6.44 -1.75
C LYS A 94 6.60 5.22 -1.50
N ARG A 95 6.15 5.03 -0.25
CA ARG A 95 5.23 3.94 0.11
C ARG A 95 3.89 4.09 -0.59
N ASN A 96 3.32 5.30 -0.60
CA ASN A 96 2.04 5.59 -1.23
C ASN A 96 2.11 5.41 -2.75
N VAL A 97 3.18 5.90 -3.39
CA VAL A 97 3.41 5.70 -4.84
C VAL A 97 3.48 4.21 -5.17
N ARG A 98 4.25 3.42 -4.41
CA ARG A 98 4.34 1.96 -4.64
C ARG A 98 3.01 1.26 -4.43
N LEU A 99 2.23 1.68 -3.44
CA LEU A 99 0.90 1.15 -3.20
C LEU A 99 -0.03 1.44 -4.38
N MET A 100 -0.06 2.69 -4.86
CA MET A 100 -0.88 3.09 -6.01
C MET A 100 -0.50 2.32 -7.27
N ARG A 101 0.79 2.17 -7.55
CA ARG A 101 1.28 1.37 -8.70
C ARG A 101 0.79 -0.07 -8.65
N LYS A 102 0.80 -0.71 -7.47
CA LYS A 102 0.25 -2.06 -7.30
C LYS A 102 -1.26 -2.11 -7.54
N ILE A 103 -1.97 -1.12 -7.04
CA ILE A 103 -3.43 -1.07 -7.14
C ILE A 103 -3.87 -0.87 -8.58
N ARG A 104 -3.21 0.02 -9.30
CA ARG A 104 -3.57 0.40 -10.68
C ARG A 104 -3.34 -0.70 -11.71
N LEU A 105 -2.45 -1.65 -11.44
CA LEU A 105 -2.17 -2.79 -12.30
C LEU A 105 -3.02 -4.03 -12.00
N GLN A 106 -4.01 -3.92 -11.10
CA GLN A 106 -4.89 -5.02 -10.71
C GLN A 106 -6.35 -4.62 -10.89
N GLU A 107 -7.18 -5.63 -11.01
CA GLU A 107 -8.62 -5.49 -10.87
C GLU A 107 -9.02 -5.70 -9.42
N TRP A 108 -10.01 -4.92 -8.98
CA TRP A 108 -10.55 -4.97 -7.62
C TRP A 108 -12.07 -4.94 -7.71
N ASN A 109 -12.73 -5.80 -6.96
CA ASN A 109 -14.19 -5.90 -7.03
C ASN A 109 -14.89 -5.77 -5.67
N TYR A 110 -14.12 -5.79 -4.55
CA TYR A 110 -14.68 -5.59 -3.22
C TYR A 110 -13.78 -4.76 -2.33
N PHE A 111 -14.41 -3.92 -1.50
CA PHE A 111 -13.81 -3.38 -0.29
C PHE A 111 -14.41 -4.14 0.89
N CYS A 112 -13.57 -4.86 1.65
CA CYS A 112 -14.03 -5.69 2.74
C CYS A 112 -13.58 -5.14 4.08
N THR A 113 -14.49 -5.23 5.05
CA THR A 113 -14.22 -4.97 6.48
C THR A 113 -14.51 -6.23 7.26
N PHE A 114 -13.58 -6.65 8.12
CA PHE A 114 -13.76 -7.76 9.05
C PHE A 114 -13.63 -7.26 10.47
N THR A 115 -14.58 -7.64 11.30
CA THR A 115 -14.62 -7.34 12.73
C THR A 115 -14.85 -8.66 13.47
N TYR A 116 -14.03 -8.95 14.47
CA TYR A 116 -14.24 -10.17 15.26
C TYR A 116 -15.36 -10.00 16.28
N SER A 117 -15.96 -11.13 16.69
CA SER A 117 -16.82 -11.21 17.84
C SER A 117 -16.02 -11.64 19.07
N ASP A 118 -16.16 -10.90 20.15
CA ASP A 118 -15.49 -11.19 21.44
C ASP A 118 -15.93 -12.54 22.03
N GLU A 119 -17.11 -13.04 21.62
CA GLU A 119 -17.62 -14.36 21.99
C GLU A 119 -16.89 -15.50 21.27
N ILE A 120 -16.26 -15.21 20.12
CA ILE A 120 -15.64 -16.22 19.25
C ILE A 120 -14.12 -16.19 19.38
N LEU A 121 -13.51 -15.00 19.43
CA LEU A 121 -12.06 -14.80 19.29
C LEU A 121 -11.52 -13.69 20.18
N SER A 122 -10.26 -13.84 20.58
CA SER A 122 -9.44 -12.71 21.06
C SER A 122 -8.91 -11.87 19.88
N PRO A 123 -8.46 -10.63 20.12
CA PRO A 123 -7.86 -9.78 19.06
C PRO A 123 -6.66 -10.43 18.36
N ASP A 124 -5.80 -11.11 19.10
CA ASP A 124 -4.60 -11.74 18.56
C ASP A 124 -4.94 -13.00 17.75
N ASP A 125 -5.86 -13.83 18.27
CA ASP A 125 -6.41 -14.98 17.52
C ASP A 125 -7.11 -14.53 16.24
N PHE A 126 -7.86 -13.44 16.28
CA PHE A 126 -8.52 -12.89 15.10
C PHE A 126 -7.49 -12.50 14.02
N ARG A 127 -6.42 -11.80 14.42
CA ARG A 127 -5.34 -11.40 13.50
C ARG A 127 -4.72 -12.62 12.82
N GLU A 128 -4.35 -13.61 13.60
CA GLU A 128 -3.68 -14.82 13.09
C GLU A 128 -4.60 -15.64 12.20
N LYS A 129 -5.79 -15.99 12.70
CA LYS A 129 -6.76 -16.80 11.96
C LYS A 129 -7.24 -16.13 10.67
N LEU A 130 -7.49 -14.80 10.70
CA LEU A 130 -7.90 -14.08 9.49
C LEU A 130 -6.80 -14.11 8.44
N LEU A 131 -5.54 -13.83 8.80
CA LEU A 131 -4.43 -13.86 7.85
C LEU A 131 -4.21 -15.27 7.28
N ASN A 132 -4.33 -16.31 8.10
CA ASN A 132 -4.24 -17.71 7.64
C ASN A 132 -5.38 -18.06 6.68
N THR A 133 -6.62 -17.66 7.00
CA THR A 133 -7.78 -17.85 6.12
C THR A 133 -7.58 -17.12 4.78
N LEU A 134 -7.18 -15.85 4.82
CA LEU A 134 -6.91 -15.09 3.60
C LEU A 134 -5.77 -15.69 2.77
N LYS A 135 -4.74 -16.24 3.41
CA LYS A 135 -3.66 -16.99 2.72
C LYS A 135 -4.21 -18.23 2.00
N HIS A 136 -5.14 -18.96 2.62
CA HIS A 136 -5.82 -20.08 1.96
C HIS A 136 -6.68 -19.62 0.78
N MET A 137 -7.40 -18.50 0.91
CA MET A 137 -8.17 -17.93 -0.20
C MET A 137 -7.27 -17.54 -1.38
N VAL A 138 -6.11 -16.92 -1.10
CA VAL A 138 -5.12 -16.60 -2.11
C VAL A 138 -4.62 -17.85 -2.84
N ASN A 139 -4.20 -18.86 -2.09
CA ASN A 139 -3.54 -20.04 -2.66
C ASN A 139 -4.52 -20.98 -3.38
N ARG A 140 -5.74 -21.12 -2.88
CA ARG A 140 -6.71 -22.11 -3.40
C ARG A 140 -7.80 -21.52 -4.29
N LYS A 141 -8.10 -20.22 -4.13
CA LYS A 141 -9.22 -19.56 -4.82
C LYS A 141 -8.78 -18.37 -5.67
N GLY A 142 -7.49 -18.09 -5.74
CA GLY A 142 -6.95 -17.00 -6.57
C GLY A 142 -7.31 -15.59 -6.09
N TRP A 143 -7.70 -15.45 -4.82
CA TRP A 143 -7.97 -14.13 -4.25
C TRP A 143 -6.71 -13.29 -4.26
N LYS A 144 -6.89 -11.97 -4.37
CA LYS A 144 -5.82 -11.00 -4.13
C LYS A 144 -6.34 -9.96 -3.17
N TYR A 145 -5.47 -9.44 -2.32
CA TYR A 145 -5.86 -8.37 -1.41
C TYR A 145 -4.71 -7.46 -1.02
N ILE A 146 -5.07 -6.25 -0.63
CA ILE A 146 -4.24 -5.29 0.08
C ILE A 146 -5.08 -4.77 1.24
N GLY A 147 -4.62 -4.92 2.46
CA GLY A 147 -5.37 -4.50 3.63
C GLY A 147 -4.50 -4.12 4.80
N ALA A 148 -5.12 -3.61 5.85
CA ALA A 148 -4.47 -3.24 7.09
C ALA A 148 -5.38 -3.49 8.28
N PHE A 149 -4.77 -3.79 9.42
CA PHE A 149 -5.47 -3.82 10.69
C PHE A 149 -5.58 -2.39 11.25
N GLU A 150 -6.69 -2.14 11.92
CA GLU A 150 -6.97 -0.89 12.61
C GLU A 150 -7.63 -1.16 13.94
N ARG A 151 -7.28 -0.36 14.96
CA ARG A 151 -8.02 -0.31 16.22
C ARG A 151 -8.98 0.87 16.21
N SER A 152 -10.25 0.59 16.52
CA SER A 152 -11.27 1.63 16.66
C SER A 152 -10.87 2.64 17.73
N PRO A 153 -11.03 3.96 17.50
CA PRO A 153 -10.68 4.98 18.48
C PRO A 153 -11.50 4.93 19.77
N LYS A 154 -12.75 4.41 19.70
CA LYS A 154 -13.69 4.43 20.84
C LYS A 154 -13.52 3.24 21.80
N ASN A 155 -13.32 2.06 21.25
CA ASN A 155 -13.33 0.80 22.02
C ASN A 155 -12.11 -0.07 21.75
N GLU A 156 -11.11 0.44 21.06
CA GLU A 156 -9.87 -0.25 20.66
C GLU A 156 -10.09 -1.59 19.94
N ARG A 157 -11.31 -1.85 19.49
CA ARG A 157 -11.66 -3.07 18.77
C ARG A 157 -10.87 -3.18 17.49
N LEU A 158 -10.30 -4.36 17.24
CA LEU A 158 -9.49 -4.62 16.07
C LEU A 158 -10.39 -4.88 14.86
N HIS A 159 -10.14 -4.18 13.77
CA HIS A 159 -10.75 -4.37 12.47
C HIS A 159 -9.68 -4.66 11.43
N PHE A 160 -10.06 -5.35 10.36
CA PHE A 160 -9.25 -5.45 9.17
C PHE A 160 -10.01 -4.83 8.00
N HIS A 161 -9.39 -3.89 7.32
CA HIS A 161 -9.94 -3.25 6.12
C HIS A 161 -9.06 -3.58 4.94
N GLY A 162 -9.65 -3.90 3.79
CA GLY A 162 -8.87 -4.23 2.61
C GLY A 162 -9.65 -4.09 1.31
N ILE A 163 -8.89 -3.88 0.24
CA ILE A 163 -9.36 -3.96 -1.14
C ILE A 163 -9.05 -5.36 -1.67
N PHE A 164 -10.03 -6.00 -2.31
CA PHE A 164 -9.97 -7.39 -2.71
C PHE A 164 -10.32 -7.58 -4.19
N TYR A 165 -9.63 -8.51 -4.82
CA TYR A 165 -10.08 -9.18 -6.03
C TYR A 165 -10.52 -10.59 -5.67
N ILE A 166 -11.80 -10.87 -5.83
CA ILE A 166 -12.45 -12.13 -5.49
C ILE A 166 -13.06 -12.70 -6.78
N PRO A 167 -12.36 -13.62 -7.48
CA PRO A 167 -12.90 -14.21 -8.72
C PRO A 167 -14.10 -15.08 -8.45
N ASN A 168 -14.08 -15.84 -7.34
CA ASN A 168 -15.17 -16.70 -6.92
C ASN A 168 -15.44 -16.50 -5.44
N MET A 169 -16.64 -16.06 -5.10
CA MET A 169 -17.08 -15.86 -3.71
C MET A 169 -17.25 -17.22 -3.01
N ILE A 170 -16.86 -17.26 -1.74
CA ILE A 170 -17.12 -18.39 -0.85
C ILE A 170 -18.19 -17.95 0.14
N GLY A 171 -19.18 -18.82 0.37
CA GLY A 171 -20.36 -18.44 1.14
C GLY A 171 -21.29 -17.52 0.36
N GLU A 172 -22.36 -17.12 1.00
CA GLU A 172 -23.38 -16.24 0.43
C GLU A 172 -23.25 -14.83 1.00
N LEU A 173 -23.54 -13.83 0.17
CA LEU A 173 -23.65 -12.45 0.62
C LEU A 173 -25.10 -12.18 1.01
N GLN A 174 -25.33 -11.87 2.27
CA GLN A 174 -26.63 -11.51 2.81
C GLN A 174 -26.69 -10.01 3.05
N GLU A 175 -27.74 -9.39 2.52
CA GLU A 175 -28.00 -7.98 2.77
C GLU A 175 -28.52 -7.80 4.20
N THR A 176 -27.91 -6.87 4.92
CA THR A 176 -28.26 -6.54 6.32
C THR A 176 -28.32 -5.05 6.48
N LYS A 177 -29.28 -4.56 7.25
CA LYS A 177 -29.37 -3.14 7.60
C LYS A 177 -28.68 -2.91 8.93
N ASP A 178 -27.67 -2.06 8.92
CA ASP A 178 -26.88 -1.70 10.09
C ASP A 178 -26.99 -0.20 10.39
N TYR A 179 -26.99 0.14 11.69
CA TYR A 179 -26.94 1.53 12.09
C TYR A 179 -25.49 2.03 12.16
N ASN A 180 -25.18 3.04 11.36
CA ASN A 180 -23.89 3.69 11.38
C ASN A 180 -23.88 4.79 12.44
N THR A 181 -23.16 4.56 13.53
CA THR A 181 -23.07 5.50 14.68
C THR A 181 -22.32 6.81 14.33
N THR A 182 -21.53 6.83 13.28
CA THR A 182 -20.80 8.03 12.85
C THR A 182 -21.67 8.97 12.02
N THR A 183 -22.48 8.40 11.11
CA THR A 183 -23.38 9.17 10.25
C THR A 183 -24.80 9.28 10.82
N CYS A 184 -25.09 8.57 11.91
CA CYS A 184 -26.40 8.46 12.54
C CYS A 184 -27.50 8.03 11.57
N ARG A 185 -27.19 7.10 10.65
CA ARG A 185 -28.11 6.62 9.60
C ARG A 185 -28.06 5.11 9.48
N MET A 186 -29.19 4.53 9.07
CA MET A 186 -29.22 3.14 8.61
C MET A 186 -28.44 3.03 7.29
N GLN A 187 -27.61 2.02 7.19
CA GLN A 187 -26.86 1.68 5.96
C GLN A 187 -27.06 0.22 5.63
N THR A 188 -27.03 -0.09 4.35
CA THR A 188 -26.99 -1.47 3.87
C THR A 188 -25.56 -1.98 3.91
N THR A 189 -25.36 -3.16 4.50
CA THR A 189 -24.11 -3.91 4.50
C THR A 189 -24.33 -5.29 3.90
N TYR A 190 -23.28 -5.87 3.33
CA TYR A 190 -23.33 -7.19 2.73
C TYR A 190 -22.44 -8.14 3.51
N GLN A 191 -23.06 -8.97 4.36
CA GLN A 191 -22.34 -9.92 5.20
C GLN A 191 -22.16 -11.27 4.49
N ASN A 192 -20.94 -11.75 4.50
CA ASN A 192 -20.62 -13.06 3.98
C ASN A 192 -20.82 -14.13 5.07
N THR A 193 -21.65 -15.13 4.79
CA THR A 193 -22.04 -16.18 5.76
C THR A 193 -20.86 -17.03 6.22
N HIS A 194 -19.86 -17.28 5.37
CA HIS A 194 -18.66 -18.04 5.72
C HIS A 194 -17.81 -17.31 6.76
N PHE A 195 -17.54 -16.03 6.54
CA PHE A 195 -16.74 -15.21 7.44
C PHE A 195 -17.52 -14.82 8.71
N LEU A 196 -18.84 -14.68 8.61
CA LEU A 196 -19.70 -14.40 9.75
C LEU A 196 -19.58 -15.51 10.81
N LYS A 197 -19.62 -16.76 10.38
CA LYS A 197 -19.50 -17.94 11.28
C LYS A 197 -18.10 -18.05 11.91
N GLN A 198 -17.05 -17.65 11.21
CA GLN A 198 -15.67 -17.84 11.66
C GLN A 198 -15.13 -16.71 12.53
N PHE A 199 -15.53 -15.48 12.23
CA PHE A 199 -14.94 -14.28 12.81
C PHE A 199 -15.96 -13.36 13.46
N GLY A 200 -17.17 -13.33 12.94
CA GLY A 200 -18.19 -12.37 13.30
C GLY A 200 -18.48 -11.39 12.18
N ARG A 201 -18.91 -10.19 12.54
CA ARG A 201 -19.38 -9.17 11.59
C ARG A 201 -18.37 -8.86 10.50
N ASN A 202 -18.87 -8.83 9.28
CA ASN A 202 -18.08 -8.45 8.10
C ASN A 202 -18.96 -7.63 7.14
N ASP A 203 -18.32 -6.94 6.21
CA ASP A 203 -18.98 -6.20 5.14
C ASP A 203 -18.18 -6.35 3.85
N PHE A 204 -18.85 -6.71 2.75
CA PHE A 204 -18.29 -6.89 1.41
C PHE A 204 -18.90 -5.89 0.46
N LYS A 205 -18.42 -4.65 0.51
CA LYS A 205 -18.88 -3.58 -0.37
C LYS A 205 -18.31 -3.77 -1.77
N LYS A 206 -19.18 -3.88 -2.79
CA LYS A 206 -18.74 -3.96 -4.19
C LYS A 206 -18.09 -2.66 -4.64
N ILE A 207 -17.07 -2.81 -5.48
CA ILE A 207 -16.36 -1.72 -6.17
C ILE A 207 -16.80 -1.76 -7.63
N TYR A 208 -17.33 -0.66 -8.14
CA TYR A 208 -17.80 -0.54 -9.51
C TYR A 208 -16.97 0.44 -10.34
N THR A 209 -16.39 1.45 -9.70
CA THR A 209 -15.75 2.57 -10.37
C THR A 209 -14.32 2.78 -9.90
N ASP A 210 -13.52 3.48 -10.70
CA ASP A 210 -12.19 3.93 -10.30
C ASP A 210 -12.25 4.90 -9.09
N GLU A 211 -13.34 5.62 -8.93
CA GLU A 211 -13.56 6.47 -7.76
C GLU A 211 -13.73 5.66 -6.48
N ASP A 212 -14.46 4.54 -6.53
CA ASP A 212 -14.58 3.61 -5.40
C ASP A 212 -13.21 3.06 -4.99
N ILE A 213 -12.36 2.74 -5.98
CA ILE A 213 -10.98 2.31 -5.73
C ILE A 213 -10.21 3.42 -5.03
N CYS A 214 -10.26 4.65 -5.55
CA CYS A 214 -9.55 5.79 -4.96
C CYS A 214 -10.00 6.06 -3.52
N ASN A 215 -11.29 6.00 -3.25
CA ASN A 215 -11.86 6.20 -1.92
C ASN A 215 -11.42 5.08 -0.95
N SER A 216 -11.44 3.82 -1.39
CA SER A 216 -10.97 2.68 -0.62
C SER A 216 -9.48 2.79 -0.26
N VAL A 217 -8.67 3.24 -1.22
CA VAL A 217 -7.22 3.43 -1.01
C VAL A 217 -6.93 4.58 -0.06
N ARG A 218 -7.62 5.72 -0.22
CA ARG A 218 -7.50 6.86 0.72
C ARG A 218 -7.84 6.44 2.14
N TYR A 219 -8.88 5.61 2.28
CA TYR A 219 -9.28 5.04 3.56
C TYR A 219 -8.15 4.19 4.16
N LEU A 220 -7.57 3.25 3.41
CA LEU A 220 -6.46 2.43 3.86
C LEU A 220 -5.23 3.27 4.25
N ILE A 221 -4.84 4.24 3.43
CA ILE A 221 -3.69 5.12 3.70
C ILE A 221 -3.88 5.88 5.02
N LYS A 222 -5.07 6.46 5.23
CA LYS A 222 -5.41 7.19 6.44
C LYS A 222 -5.18 6.35 7.70
N TYR A 223 -5.56 5.07 7.68
CA TYR A 223 -5.40 4.18 8.84
C TYR A 223 -3.96 3.76 9.06
N ILE A 224 -3.22 3.46 8.01
CA ILE A 224 -1.79 3.15 8.10
C ILE A 224 -1.01 4.33 8.69
N GLU A 225 -1.35 5.54 8.31
CA GLU A 225 -0.72 6.75 8.84
C GLU A 225 -1.06 6.96 10.32
N LYS A 226 -2.29 6.67 10.74
CA LYS A 226 -2.72 6.81 12.13
C LYS A 226 -2.17 5.72 13.04
N SER A 227 -2.40 4.46 12.68
CA SER A 227 -2.06 3.32 13.54
C SER A 227 -0.57 2.95 13.51
N GLY A 228 0.12 3.25 12.41
CA GLY A 228 1.48 2.75 12.17
C GLY A 228 1.52 1.27 11.79
N GLU A 229 0.37 0.63 11.64
CA GLU A 229 0.26 -0.76 11.21
C GLU A 229 0.83 -0.96 9.81
N ARG A 230 1.27 -2.18 9.54
CA ARG A 230 1.81 -2.54 8.21
C ARG A 230 0.69 -2.99 7.30
N LEU A 231 0.86 -2.69 6.00
CA LEU A 231 0.01 -3.28 4.97
C LEU A 231 0.25 -4.79 4.88
N CYS A 232 -0.85 -5.53 4.79
CA CYS A 232 -0.88 -6.95 4.50
C CYS A 232 -1.19 -7.11 3.01
N TYR A 233 -0.50 -8.02 2.36
CA TYR A 233 -0.66 -8.31 0.94
C TYR A 233 -0.91 -9.79 0.72
N GLY A 234 -1.81 -10.11 -0.20
CA GLY A 234 -2.04 -11.48 -0.65
C GLY A 234 -2.17 -11.57 -2.16
N GLY A 235 -1.58 -12.62 -2.73
CA GLY A 235 -1.53 -12.87 -4.16
C GLY A 235 -0.36 -12.19 -4.87
N LYS A 236 -0.23 -12.47 -6.16
CA LYS A 236 0.78 -11.81 -7.00
C LYS A 236 0.27 -10.41 -7.35
N LEU A 237 0.94 -9.39 -6.84
CA LEU A 237 0.60 -7.98 -7.03
C LEU A 237 1.77 -7.25 -7.72
N PRO A 238 1.88 -7.31 -9.05
CA PRO A 238 2.93 -6.64 -9.77
C PRO A 238 2.87 -5.13 -9.57
N THR A 239 4.05 -4.50 -9.59
CA THR A 239 4.20 -3.05 -9.48
C THR A 239 4.40 -2.40 -10.84
N TYR A 240 4.89 -3.17 -11.82
CA TYR A 240 5.13 -2.75 -13.19
C TYR A 240 4.93 -3.94 -14.15
N PHE A 241 4.73 -3.64 -15.40
CA PHE A 241 4.87 -4.62 -16.49
C PHE A 241 6.11 -4.29 -17.33
N ILE A 242 6.53 -5.22 -18.17
CA ILE A 242 7.70 -5.08 -19.03
C ILE A 242 7.22 -4.97 -20.46
N SER A 243 7.72 -3.98 -21.19
CA SER A 243 7.51 -3.84 -22.61
C SER A 243 8.82 -3.44 -23.26
N ASP A 244 9.06 -3.90 -24.48
CA ASP A 244 10.03 -3.26 -25.35
C ASP A 244 9.38 -1.97 -25.87
N ILE A 245 10.12 -0.88 -25.83
CA ILE A 245 9.67 0.42 -26.32
C ILE A 245 10.78 1.03 -27.20
N LEU A 246 10.42 2.00 -28.04
CA LEU A 246 11.38 2.74 -28.82
C LEU A 246 12.25 3.61 -27.87
N ASP A 247 13.54 3.76 -28.19
CA ASP A 247 14.44 4.57 -27.35
C ASP A 247 13.94 6.02 -27.22
N GLU A 248 13.33 6.57 -28.27
CA GLU A 248 12.70 7.88 -28.26
C GLU A 248 11.50 8.03 -27.34
N ASP A 249 10.90 6.90 -26.93
CA ASP A 249 9.78 6.87 -25.99
C ASP A 249 10.25 6.83 -24.52
N ILE A 250 11.53 6.84 -24.23
CA ILE A 250 12.05 6.78 -22.86
C ILE A 250 12.18 8.19 -22.30
N LEU A 251 11.25 8.57 -21.44
CA LEU A 251 11.21 9.91 -20.83
C LEU A 251 11.75 9.97 -19.41
N CYS A 252 11.94 8.84 -18.76
CA CYS A 252 12.33 8.77 -17.36
C CYS A 252 13.59 7.89 -17.19
N PRO A 253 14.77 8.47 -16.96
CA PRO A 253 15.97 7.72 -16.67
C PRO A 253 15.83 6.85 -15.41
N TYR A 254 16.54 5.73 -15.42
CA TYR A 254 16.54 4.82 -14.28
C TYR A 254 16.96 5.50 -12.97
N GLY A 255 16.22 5.26 -11.91
CA GLY A 255 16.49 5.78 -10.56
C GLY A 255 15.81 7.11 -10.24
N ILE A 256 15.10 7.73 -11.18
CA ILE A 256 14.32 8.96 -10.95
C ILE A 256 12.81 8.75 -11.04
N GLU A 257 12.36 7.50 -10.88
CA GLU A 257 10.96 7.07 -10.97
C GLU A 257 10.01 7.80 -10.02
N ASP A 258 10.55 8.33 -8.94
CA ASP A 258 9.77 9.10 -7.96
C ASP A 258 9.57 10.57 -8.39
N LYS A 259 10.25 11.02 -9.45
CA LYS A 259 10.08 12.36 -10.02
C LYS A 259 8.93 12.31 -11.04
N LYS A 260 8.01 13.22 -10.93
CA LYS A 260 6.94 13.37 -11.92
C LYS A 260 7.53 13.93 -13.21
N ALA A 261 7.86 13.05 -14.14
CA ALA A 261 7.98 13.43 -15.52
C ALA A 261 6.63 13.18 -16.20
N ILE A 262 6.24 14.05 -17.09
CA ILE A 262 5.05 13.86 -17.93
C ILE A 262 5.38 12.75 -18.91
N LEU A 263 4.43 11.83 -19.02
CA LEU A 263 4.78 10.63 -19.66
C LEU A 263 3.71 10.27 -20.66
N TYR A 264 3.37 9.07 -20.84
CA TYR A 264 2.51 8.65 -21.90
C TYR A 264 1.07 8.59 -21.46
N ASP A 265 0.17 9.14 -22.25
CA ASP A 265 -1.25 8.74 -22.21
C ASP A 265 -1.45 7.43 -22.96
N ARG A 266 -0.68 7.22 -24.02
CA ARG A 266 -0.73 6.03 -24.88
C ARG A 266 0.67 5.69 -25.38
N PHE A 267 0.95 4.40 -25.55
CA PHE A 267 2.15 3.93 -26.24
C PHE A 267 1.91 2.51 -26.80
N MET A 268 2.79 2.10 -27.71
CA MET A 268 2.75 0.76 -28.29
C MET A 268 3.53 -0.22 -27.43
N CYS A 269 2.89 -1.32 -27.03
CA CYS A 269 3.50 -2.40 -26.28
C CYS A 269 4.10 -3.45 -27.21
N PHE A 270 5.31 -3.88 -26.87
CA PHE A 270 5.99 -4.96 -27.59
C PHE A 270 6.55 -5.97 -26.56
N ASP A 271 6.55 -7.25 -26.91
CA ASP A 271 7.22 -8.32 -26.18
C ASP A 271 8.16 -9.06 -27.12
N GLU A 272 9.47 -9.02 -26.82
CA GLU A 272 10.53 -9.55 -27.65
C GLU A 272 10.44 -9.12 -29.14
N GLY A 273 10.14 -7.82 -29.33
CA GLY A 273 10.01 -7.22 -30.65
C GLY A 273 8.67 -7.44 -31.35
N THR A 274 7.79 -8.28 -30.78
CA THR A 274 6.45 -8.52 -31.31
C THR A 274 5.46 -7.47 -30.80
N TYR A 275 4.72 -6.83 -31.71
CA TYR A 275 3.68 -5.87 -31.35
C TYR A 275 2.50 -6.56 -30.64
N MET A 276 2.23 -6.13 -29.42
CA MET A 276 1.16 -6.68 -28.57
C MET A 276 -0.11 -5.83 -28.54
N GLY A 277 -0.04 -4.61 -29.04
CA GLY A 277 -1.16 -3.67 -29.08
C GLY A 277 -0.82 -2.30 -28.46
N THR A 278 -1.75 -1.36 -28.58
CA THR A 278 -1.67 -0.10 -27.85
C THR A 278 -2.00 -0.37 -26.38
N VAL A 279 -1.36 0.34 -25.45
CA VAL A 279 -1.57 0.15 -24.02
C VAL A 279 -3.04 0.28 -23.64
N SER A 280 -3.56 -0.76 -23.02
CA SER A 280 -4.93 -0.88 -22.50
C SER A 280 -4.94 -1.85 -21.32
N LYS A 281 -6.08 -1.97 -20.61
CA LYS A 281 -6.22 -2.97 -19.53
C LYS A 281 -6.04 -4.39 -20.06
N GLU A 282 -6.50 -4.66 -21.27
CA GLU A 282 -6.42 -5.96 -21.97
C GLU A 282 -4.96 -6.26 -22.33
N THR A 283 -4.29 -5.35 -23.03
CA THR A 283 -2.88 -5.48 -23.39
C THR A 283 -2.00 -5.68 -22.16
N ILE A 284 -2.23 -4.89 -21.07
CA ILE A 284 -1.48 -5.05 -19.82
C ILE A 284 -1.65 -6.46 -19.21
N LYS A 285 -2.80 -7.12 -19.38
CA LYS A 285 -2.99 -8.49 -18.85
C LYS A 285 -2.05 -9.49 -19.50
N GLU A 286 -1.75 -9.32 -20.75
CA GLU A 286 -0.90 -10.21 -21.55
C GLU A 286 0.59 -9.93 -21.36
N MET A 287 0.96 -8.68 -21.05
CA MET A 287 2.36 -8.29 -20.89
C MET A 287 3.04 -8.95 -19.68
N PRO A 288 4.33 -9.29 -19.79
CA PRO A 288 5.12 -9.79 -18.65
C PRO A 288 5.14 -8.81 -17.48
N LYS A 289 4.94 -9.31 -16.26
CA LYS A 289 4.82 -8.50 -15.03
C LYS A 289 5.87 -8.86 -14.00
N SER A 290 6.29 -7.87 -13.20
CA SER A 290 7.26 -8.05 -12.13
C SER A 290 7.06 -7.08 -10.97
N ASN A 291 7.69 -7.43 -9.83
CA ASN A 291 7.71 -6.65 -8.60
C ASN A 291 9.01 -5.87 -8.42
#